data_25330c2da8762e2f9ac9d36acc18e3c4
#
_entry.id   25330c2da8762e2f9ac9d36acc18e3c4
#
_cell.length_a   1.000
_cell.length_b   1.000
_cell.length_c   1.000
_cell.angle_alpha   90.00
_cell.angle_beta   90.00
_cell.angle_gamma   90.00
#
_symmetry.space_group_name_H-M   'P 1'
#
loop_
_entity.id
_entity.type
_entity.pdbx_description
1 polymer ?
#
loop_
_entity_poly.entity_id
_entity_poly.type
_entity_poly.pdbx_seq_one_letter_code
_entity_poly.pdbx_strand_id
1 'polypeptide(L)'
;MLQHQMQPTFNTCMATCVAMVAGQPVDEVVERWHQKFHDKTDWLDDALDYYKIPYFYGSQRKAELLYGFIYFLTVPSLNIKGGLHQILMSLTAERGIEVFDPAMGRPGSKYYVCGEAQNDDQFGVISWCVDLSVPVVQQKGED
;
A
#
# COMPACT_ATOMS: atom_id res chain seq x y z
N MET A 1 -1.32 3.27 13.85
CA MET A 1 -2.14 3.93 12.86
C MET A 1 -1.32 4.23 11.62
N LEU A 2 -1.83 3.88 10.44
CA LEU A 2 -1.14 4.18 9.21
C LEU A 2 -1.12 5.65 8.94
N GLN A 3 -0.01 6.16 8.52
CA GLN A 3 0.11 7.54 8.07
C GLN A 3 0.62 7.54 6.65
N HIS A 4 -0.01 8.34 5.82
CA HIS A 4 0.35 8.43 4.41
C HIS A 4 1.78 8.95 4.24
N GLN A 5 2.52 8.33 3.32
CA GLN A 5 3.81 8.85 2.87
C GLN A 5 3.80 8.87 1.35
N MET A 6 4.43 9.87 0.77
CA MET A 6 4.45 10.04 -0.68
C MET A 6 5.69 9.36 -1.25
N GLN A 7 5.50 8.65 -2.37
CA GLN A 7 6.65 8.03 -3.03
C GLN A 7 7.56 9.11 -3.62
N PRO A 8 8.86 8.98 -3.42
CA PRO A 8 9.78 10.03 -3.88
C PRO A 8 10.01 10.03 -5.38
N THR A 9 9.81 8.90 -6.06
CA THR A 9 9.99 8.81 -7.49
C THR A 9 8.82 8.06 -8.12
N PHE A 10 8.75 8.05 -9.44
CA PHE A 10 7.61 7.48 -10.16
C PHE A 10 7.47 5.97 -9.97
N ASN A 11 8.52 5.27 -9.59
CA ASN A 11 8.51 3.83 -9.51
C ASN A 11 8.82 3.26 -8.12
N THR A 12 8.67 4.05 -7.06
CA THR A 12 8.98 3.59 -5.70
C THR A 12 7.74 3.28 -4.88
N CYS A 13 6.63 2.92 -5.53
CA CYS A 13 5.38 2.68 -4.82
C CYS A 13 5.45 1.51 -3.85
N MET A 14 6.10 0.41 -4.22
CA MET A 14 6.18 -0.76 -3.34
C MET A 14 6.93 -0.44 -2.05
N ALA A 15 8.11 0.16 -2.17
CA ALA A 15 8.89 0.51 -0.99
C ALA A 15 8.16 1.53 -0.12
N THR A 16 7.44 2.46 -0.74
CA THR A 16 6.68 3.45 0.01
C THR A 16 5.52 2.81 0.78
N CYS A 17 4.85 1.84 0.19
CA CYS A 17 3.80 1.09 0.90
C CYS A 17 4.39 0.34 2.10
N VAL A 18 5.55 -0.29 1.94
CA VAL A 18 6.22 -0.95 3.06
C VAL A 18 6.55 0.06 4.15
N ALA A 19 7.04 1.25 3.77
CA ALA A 19 7.37 2.31 4.74
C ALA A 19 6.15 2.70 5.58
N MET A 20 5.00 2.84 4.94
CA MET A 20 3.77 3.21 5.66
C MET A 20 3.36 2.12 6.65
N VAL A 21 3.40 0.85 6.25
CA VAL A 21 3.01 -0.25 7.12
C VAL A 21 4.02 -0.44 8.25
N ALA A 22 5.31 -0.27 7.95
CA ALA A 22 6.35 -0.45 8.94
C ALA A 22 6.55 0.75 9.85
N GLY A 23 5.90 1.88 9.53
CA GLY A 23 6.08 3.10 10.30
C GLY A 23 7.49 3.66 10.21
N GLN A 24 8.14 3.46 9.07
CA GLN A 24 9.52 3.89 8.85
C GLN A 24 9.57 5.03 7.85
N PRO A 25 10.58 5.90 7.90
CA PRO A 25 10.70 6.96 6.90
C PRO A 25 10.85 6.37 5.49
N VAL A 26 10.14 6.94 4.54
CA VAL A 26 10.13 6.41 3.17
C VAL A 26 11.53 6.39 2.57
N ASP A 27 12.35 7.39 2.85
CA ASP A 27 13.70 7.45 2.27
C ASP A 27 14.56 6.27 2.71
N GLU A 28 14.44 5.84 3.97
CA GLU A 28 15.19 4.69 4.44
C GLU A 28 14.73 3.40 3.78
N VAL A 29 13.44 3.24 3.63
CA VAL A 29 12.90 2.00 3.04
C VAL A 29 13.21 1.94 1.55
N VAL A 30 13.11 3.07 0.86
CA VAL A 30 13.47 3.12 -0.55
C VAL A 30 14.95 2.78 -0.73
N GLU A 31 15.81 3.35 0.09
CA GLU A 31 17.24 3.07 -0.03
C GLU A 31 17.55 1.59 0.21
N ARG A 32 16.88 0.97 1.15
CA ARG A 32 17.16 -0.42 1.49
C ARG A 32 16.53 -1.41 0.52
N TRP A 33 15.31 -1.11 0.04
CA TRP A 33 14.50 -2.14 -0.64
C TRP A 33 14.17 -1.89 -2.10
N HIS A 34 14.17 -0.64 -2.56
CA HIS A 34 13.67 -0.36 -3.91
C HIS A 34 14.41 -1.13 -4.99
N GLN A 35 15.74 -1.13 -4.95
CA GLN A 35 16.52 -1.81 -5.98
C GLN A 35 16.27 -3.32 -5.95
N LYS A 36 16.10 -3.89 -4.76
CA LYS A 36 15.83 -5.31 -4.62
C LYS A 36 14.48 -5.68 -5.21
N PHE A 37 13.47 -4.84 -5.00
CA PHE A 37 12.16 -5.05 -5.60
C PHE A 37 12.24 -4.92 -7.12
N HIS A 38 12.95 -3.91 -7.58
CA HIS A 38 13.08 -3.67 -9.02
C HIS A 38 13.80 -4.84 -9.70
N ASP A 39 14.84 -5.37 -9.08
CA ASP A 39 15.60 -6.49 -9.62
C ASP A 39 14.95 -7.84 -9.35
N LYS A 40 13.87 -7.84 -8.60
CA LYS A 40 13.12 -9.06 -8.25
C LYS A 40 13.95 -10.07 -7.47
N THR A 41 14.93 -9.59 -6.72
CA THR A 41 15.69 -10.45 -5.82
C THR A 41 14.94 -10.63 -4.50
N ASP A 42 14.13 -9.64 -4.13
CA ASP A 42 13.32 -9.67 -2.92
C ASP A 42 11.94 -9.15 -3.25
N TRP A 43 10.98 -9.47 -2.40
CA TRP A 43 9.61 -9.03 -2.60
C TRP A 43 9.08 -8.44 -1.28
N LEU A 44 7.81 -8.08 -1.25
CA LEU A 44 7.17 -7.46 -0.08
C LEU A 44 7.35 -8.29 1.19
N ASP A 45 7.23 -9.61 1.09
CA ASP A 45 7.35 -10.49 2.24
C ASP A 45 8.73 -10.41 2.89
N ASP A 46 9.77 -10.29 2.09
CA ASP A 46 11.13 -10.17 2.62
C ASP A 46 11.28 -8.88 3.44
N ALA A 47 10.69 -7.80 2.95
CA ALA A 47 10.76 -6.54 3.66
C ALA A 47 9.93 -6.59 4.95
N LEU A 48 8.74 -7.17 4.90
CA LEU A 48 7.91 -7.29 6.09
C LEU A 48 8.57 -8.18 7.14
N ASP A 49 9.24 -9.25 6.71
CA ASP A 49 10.01 -10.09 7.62
C ASP A 49 11.11 -9.29 8.30
N TYR A 50 11.80 -8.46 7.54
CA TYR A 50 12.86 -7.62 8.09
C TYR A 50 12.34 -6.70 9.18
N TYR A 51 11.16 -6.10 8.96
CA TYR A 51 10.56 -5.19 9.93
C TYR A 51 9.72 -5.92 10.99
N LYS A 52 9.69 -7.25 10.94
CA LYS A 52 8.99 -8.09 11.92
C LYS A 52 7.49 -7.82 11.94
N ILE A 53 6.92 -7.66 10.76
CA ILE A 53 5.49 -7.43 10.58
C ILE A 53 4.85 -8.73 10.07
N PRO A 54 3.90 -9.30 10.80
CA PRO A 54 3.24 -10.52 10.35
C PRO A 54 2.31 -10.24 9.17
N TYR A 55 2.16 -11.21 8.30
CA TYR A 55 1.34 -11.06 7.12
C TYR A 55 0.82 -12.41 6.65
N PHE A 56 -0.16 -12.36 5.76
CA PHE A 56 -0.64 -13.54 5.04
C PHE A 56 -0.55 -13.24 3.56
N TYR A 57 -0.29 -14.29 2.77
CA TYR A 57 -0.26 -14.12 1.32
C TYR A 57 -1.69 -13.96 0.80
N GLY A 58 -1.85 -13.16 -0.22
CA GLY A 58 -3.13 -12.91 -0.80
C GLY A 58 -3.62 -14.03 -1.69
N SER A 59 -4.93 -14.05 -1.96
CA SER A 59 -5.50 -14.97 -2.90
C SER A 59 -5.83 -14.20 -4.15
N GLN A 60 -5.33 -14.65 -5.27
CA GLN A 60 -5.58 -13.96 -6.50
C GLN A 60 -6.97 -14.18 -7.06
N ARG A 61 -7.71 -15.14 -6.55
CA ARG A 61 -8.98 -15.47 -7.14
C ARG A 61 -10.17 -14.84 -6.52
N LYS A 62 -10.17 -14.52 -5.27
CA LYS A 62 -11.27 -13.89 -4.64
C LYS A 62 -10.72 -12.96 -3.67
N ALA A 63 -10.82 -11.72 -3.99
CA ALA A 63 -10.31 -10.71 -3.14
C ALA A 63 -11.41 -10.24 -2.19
N GLU A 64 -11.79 -11.06 -1.24
CA GLU A 64 -12.65 -10.57 -0.21
C GLU A 64 -11.82 -9.78 0.75
N LEU A 65 -12.19 -8.55 0.96
CA LEU A 65 -11.49 -7.67 1.89
C LEU A 65 -12.26 -7.66 3.20
N LEU A 66 -11.56 -7.98 4.27
CA LEU A 66 -12.18 -8.10 5.58
C LEU A 66 -11.70 -7.01 6.50
N TYR A 67 -12.55 -6.62 7.46
CA TYR A 67 -12.14 -5.67 8.47
C TYR A 67 -11.08 -6.30 9.38
N GLY A 68 -10.19 -5.48 9.86
CA GLY A 68 -9.08 -5.92 10.71
C GLY A 68 -7.78 -6.14 9.98
N PHE A 69 -7.72 -5.73 8.71
CA PHE A 69 -6.50 -5.93 7.91
C PHE A 69 -6.13 -4.69 7.12
N ILE A 70 -4.83 -4.59 6.84
CA ILE A 70 -4.29 -3.67 5.85
C ILE A 70 -3.87 -4.53 4.68
N TYR A 71 -4.34 -4.19 3.48
CA TYR A 71 -4.04 -4.97 2.28
C TYR A 71 -3.06 -4.25 1.40
N PHE A 72 -2.06 -4.98 0.91
CA PHE A 72 -1.22 -4.51 -0.18
C PHE A 72 -1.92 -4.92 -1.46
N LEU A 73 -2.31 -3.94 -2.26
CA LEU A 73 -3.06 -4.19 -3.48
C LEU A 73 -2.26 -3.76 -4.69
N THR A 74 -2.23 -4.62 -5.72
CA THR A 74 -1.75 -4.23 -7.03
C THR A 74 -2.94 -3.76 -7.85
N VAL A 75 -2.84 -2.58 -8.40
CA VAL A 75 -3.89 -1.94 -9.20
C VAL A 75 -3.31 -1.45 -10.52
N PRO A 76 -4.14 -1.18 -11.53
CA PRO A 76 -3.63 -0.58 -12.75
C PRO A 76 -3.02 0.80 -12.45
N SER A 77 -1.91 1.12 -13.08
CA SER A 77 -1.30 2.43 -12.89
C SER A 77 -2.15 3.50 -13.56
N LEU A 78 -2.34 4.61 -12.87
CA LEU A 78 -3.04 5.76 -13.43
C LEU A 78 -2.08 6.70 -14.15
N ASN A 79 -0.79 6.56 -13.91
CA ASN A 79 0.22 7.49 -14.43
C ASN A 79 1.14 6.87 -15.47
N ILE A 80 1.18 5.55 -15.57
CA ILE A 80 2.01 4.86 -16.54
C ILE A 80 1.12 3.92 -17.32
N LYS A 81 0.92 4.21 -18.60
CA LYS A 81 0.02 3.43 -19.42
C LYS A 81 0.48 1.98 -19.49
N GLY A 82 -0.42 1.06 -19.21
CA GLY A 82 -0.12 -0.37 -19.22
C GLY A 82 0.67 -0.87 -18.04
N GLY A 83 0.98 -0.01 -17.08
CA GLY A 83 1.74 -0.40 -15.89
C GLY A 83 0.88 -0.79 -14.72
N LEU A 84 1.53 -1.24 -13.68
CA LEU A 84 0.89 -1.60 -12.41
C LEU A 84 1.39 -0.69 -11.31
N HIS A 85 0.59 -0.57 -10.26
CA HIS A 85 0.87 0.33 -9.15
C HIS A 85 0.52 -0.37 -7.84
N GLN A 86 1.21 -0.03 -6.77
CA GLN A 86 0.97 -0.59 -5.45
C GLN A 86 0.31 0.44 -4.56
N ILE A 87 -0.78 0.07 -3.93
CA ILE A 87 -1.45 0.91 -2.94
C ILE A 87 -1.74 0.08 -1.70
N LEU A 88 -2.17 0.75 -0.64
CA LEU A 88 -2.66 0.09 0.56
C LEU A 88 -4.13 0.42 0.76
N MET A 89 -4.87 -0.55 1.27
CA MET A 89 -6.24 -0.31 1.71
C MET A 89 -6.37 -0.86 3.12
N SER A 90 -6.80 -0.01 4.05
CA SER A 90 -6.96 -0.38 5.44
C SER A 90 -8.44 -0.46 5.75
N LEU A 91 -8.86 -1.56 6.38
CA LEU A 91 -10.24 -1.76 6.77
C LEU A 91 -10.28 -2.00 8.27
N THR A 92 -10.73 -1.02 9.03
CA THR A 92 -10.84 -1.17 10.49
C THR A 92 -12.23 -0.75 10.93
N ALA A 93 -12.68 -1.32 12.05
CA ALA A 93 -13.98 -0.96 12.59
C ALA A 93 -14.02 0.51 13.02
N GLU A 94 -12.87 1.05 13.43
CA GLU A 94 -12.85 2.41 13.91
C GLU A 94 -12.83 3.44 12.83
N ARG A 95 -12.15 3.18 11.73
CA ARG A 95 -11.96 4.18 10.70
C ARG A 95 -12.59 3.80 9.36
N GLY A 96 -13.16 2.63 9.25
CA GLY A 96 -13.77 2.17 8.01
C GLY A 96 -12.72 1.85 6.96
N ILE A 97 -13.04 2.13 5.72
CA ILE A 97 -12.16 1.83 4.60
C ILE A 97 -11.34 3.06 4.27
N GLU A 98 -10.04 2.92 4.28
CA GLU A 98 -9.13 4.00 3.92
C GLU A 98 -8.17 3.53 2.84
N VAL A 99 -7.94 4.37 1.84
CA VAL A 99 -7.00 4.07 0.75
C VAL A 99 -5.77 4.95 0.93
N PHE A 100 -4.60 4.33 0.87
CA PHE A 100 -3.34 5.05 0.97
C PHE A 100 -2.58 4.83 -0.33
N ASP A 101 -2.61 5.81 -1.21
CA ASP A 101 -1.89 5.73 -2.47
C ASP A 101 -0.59 6.52 -2.36
N PRO A 102 0.56 5.86 -2.53
CA PRO A 102 1.84 6.56 -2.43
C PRO A 102 2.03 7.64 -3.50
N ALA A 103 1.25 7.62 -4.58
CA ALA A 103 1.32 8.66 -5.61
C ALA A 103 0.63 9.95 -5.19
N MET A 104 -0.22 9.90 -4.14
CA MET A 104 -0.93 11.09 -3.70
C MET A 104 0.07 12.13 -3.18
N GLY A 105 -0.05 13.33 -3.66
CA GLY A 105 0.82 14.45 -3.27
C GLY A 105 1.95 14.73 -4.26
N ARG A 106 2.24 13.81 -5.18
CA ARG A 106 3.25 14.08 -6.19
C ARG A 106 2.69 15.04 -7.22
N PRO A 107 3.42 16.09 -7.57
CA PRO A 107 2.93 17.06 -8.56
C PRO A 107 2.60 16.37 -9.88
N GLY A 108 1.41 16.62 -10.39
CA GLY A 108 0.97 16.08 -11.67
C GLY A 108 0.54 14.62 -11.66
N SER A 109 0.59 13.94 -10.52
CA SER A 109 0.21 12.53 -10.47
C SER A 109 -1.26 12.36 -10.15
N LYS A 110 -1.86 11.35 -10.75
CA LYS A 110 -3.19 10.88 -10.39
C LYS A 110 -3.06 9.82 -9.31
N TYR A 111 -4.10 9.66 -8.53
CA TYR A 111 -4.04 8.72 -7.41
C TYR A 111 -5.42 8.14 -7.08
N TYR A 112 -5.41 7.00 -6.42
CA TYR A 112 -6.63 6.31 -6.01
C TYR A 112 -7.16 6.84 -4.68
N VAL A 113 -8.48 6.84 -4.57
CA VAL A 113 -9.18 7.24 -3.35
C VAL A 113 -10.27 6.21 -3.01
N CYS A 114 -10.77 6.27 -1.79
CA CYS A 114 -11.90 5.46 -1.39
C CYS A 114 -13.17 6.15 -1.88
N GLY A 115 -14.03 5.42 -2.57
CA GLY A 115 -15.29 5.96 -3.05
C GLY A 115 -15.16 6.76 -4.33
N GLU A 116 -15.96 7.81 -4.44
CA GLU A 116 -16.03 8.54 -5.68
C GLU A 116 -14.94 9.58 -5.79
N ALA A 117 -14.44 9.77 -7.00
CA ALA A 117 -13.48 10.82 -7.29
C ALA A 117 -14.11 12.19 -7.11
N GLN A 118 -13.37 13.11 -6.51
CA GLN A 118 -13.83 14.47 -6.28
C GLN A 118 -13.23 15.47 -7.26
N ASN A 119 -12.25 15.05 -8.05
CA ASN A 119 -11.61 15.90 -9.06
C ASN A 119 -10.93 15.02 -10.10
N ASP A 120 -10.30 15.65 -11.10
CA ASP A 120 -9.72 14.93 -12.23
C ASP A 120 -8.48 14.11 -11.86
N ASP A 121 -7.87 14.36 -10.72
CA ASP A 121 -6.68 13.61 -10.31
C ASP A 121 -7.03 12.37 -9.49
N GLN A 122 -8.26 12.23 -9.07
CA GLN A 122 -8.69 11.14 -8.21
C GLN A 122 -9.46 10.07 -8.97
N PHE A 123 -9.25 8.81 -8.59
CA PHE A 123 -9.96 7.68 -9.18
C PHE A 123 -10.33 6.70 -8.08
N GLY A 124 -11.54 6.20 -8.11
CA GLY A 124 -11.95 5.16 -7.16
C GLY A 124 -11.29 3.83 -7.46
N VAL A 125 -11.08 3.01 -6.45
CA VAL A 125 -10.50 1.69 -6.63
C VAL A 125 -11.62 0.75 -7.09
N ILE A 126 -11.48 0.16 -8.29
CA ILE A 126 -12.50 -0.72 -8.82
C ILE A 126 -11.97 -2.11 -9.20
N SER A 127 -10.69 -2.26 -9.35
CA SER A 127 -10.10 -3.58 -9.63
C SER A 127 -8.75 -3.68 -8.94
N TRP A 128 -8.45 -4.86 -8.43
CA TRP A 128 -7.21 -5.05 -7.69
C TRP A 128 -6.86 -6.53 -7.58
N CYS A 129 -5.58 -6.77 -7.26
CA CYS A 129 -5.13 -8.08 -6.80
C CYS A 129 -4.61 -7.91 -5.39
N VAL A 130 -4.97 -8.81 -4.50
CA VAL A 130 -4.45 -8.78 -3.13
C VAL A 130 -3.10 -9.49 -3.13
N ASP A 131 -2.05 -8.75 -2.78
CA ASP A 131 -0.71 -9.33 -2.69
C ASP A 131 -0.46 -9.90 -1.30
N LEU A 132 -0.69 -9.11 -0.28
CA LEU A 132 -0.50 -9.51 1.11
C LEU A 132 -1.55 -8.84 1.97
N SER A 133 -1.87 -9.47 3.11
CA SER A 133 -2.68 -8.82 4.12
C SER A 133 -1.92 -8.80 5.44
N VAL A 134 -2.00 -7.67 6.15
CA VAL A 134 -1.35 -7.48 7.43
C VAL A 134 -2.42 -7.29 8.48
N PRO A 135 -2.48 -8.15 9.50
CA PRO A 135 -3.50 -7.98 10.54
C PRO A 135 -3.22 -6.72 11.36
N VAL A 136 -4.28 -5.98 11.62
CA VAL A 136 -4.16 -4.78 12.45
C VAL A 136 -4.28 -5.24 13.89
N VAL A 137 -3.20 -5.05 14.67
CA VAL A 137 -3.23 -5.45 16.04
C VAL A 137 -3.89 -4.36 16.85
N GLN A 138 -5.05 -4.70 17.49
CA GLN A 138 -5.63 -3.75 18.32
C GLN A 138 -4.82 -3.61 19.54
N GLN A 139 -4.44 -2.41 19.89
CA GLN A 139 -3.75 -2.19 21.06
C GLN A 139 -4.67 -2.23 22.17
N LYS A 140 -4.64 -3.20 23.01
CA LYS A 140 -5.42 -3.26 24.10
C LYS A 140 -4.99 -2.39 25.09
N GLY A 141 -4.74 -1.75 25.20
CA GLY A 141 -4.39 -1.14 26.05
C GLY A 141 -3.98 -0.77 26.94
N GLU A 142 -3.68 -0.32 26.72
CA GLU A 142 -3.47 0.42 27.45
C GLU A 142 -4.48 0.53 28.24
N ASP A 143 -5.36 -0.12 28.18
CA ASP A 143 -6.38 -0.05 29.02
C ASP A 143 -6.03 -0.27 30.29
#